data_f3e149df083928311a7497fb30c0540f
#
_entry.id   f3e149df083928311a7497fb30c0540f
#
_cell.length_a   1.000
_cell.length_b   1.000
_cell.length_c   1.000
_cell.angle_alpha   90.00
_cell.angle_beta   90.00
_cell.angle_gamma   90.00
#
_symmetry.space_group_name_H-M   'P 1'
#
loop_
_entity.id
_entity.type
_entity.pdbx_description
1 polymer ?
#
loop_
_entity_poly.entity_id
_entity_poly.type
_entity_poly.pdbx_seq_one_letter_code
_entity_poly.pdbx_strand_id
1 'polypeptide(L)'
;MFKLITPSTDNQLNKYYHFRWQMLREPWHLPIGSERDEYDGMSHHRMIVDGRNRPIAIGRLYITPDCEGQIRYMAVKSSRRNKGMGSLVLVALESLARQEGAKRLVCSAREDAIAFYEKNGFERRGSLNDERGPVRHQQMVKPLDPMANVIRKPEWCTELQERWATHIPISEKMGIKVTQYTGYQFECSAQLNPNLNPHNTLFAGSAFTLATLTGWGMAWLLMRERSLNGDIVLVDSRIRYRHPVVHNPLAFTSLDGISGDLDRLASGRKARIVVNV
;
A
#
# COMPACT_ATOMS: atom_id res chain seq x y z
N MET A 1 10.03 7.78 10.99
CA MET A 1 8.71 8.10 10.42
C MET A 1 8.82 8.05 8.91
N PHE A 2 7.91 7.37 8.23
CA PHE A 2 7.81 7.43 6.76
C PHE A 2 6.36 7.72 6.37
N LYS A 3 6.17 8.28 5.17
CA LYS A 3 4.86 8.55 4.58
C LYS A 3 4.90 8.21 3.10
N LEU A 4 3.88 7.50 2.62
CA LEU A 4 3.63 7.33 1.19
C LEU A 4 2.88 8.56 0.69
N ILE A 5 3.32 9.14 -0.40
CA ILE A 5 2.70 10.32 -1.02
C ILE A 5 2.66 10.21 -2.54
N THR A 6 1.73 10.93 -3.14
CA THR A 6 1.78 11.31 -4.57
C THR A 6 2.52 12.64 -4.64
N PRO A 7 3.68 12.73 -5.32
CA PRO A 7 4.34 14.01 -5.51
C PRO A 7 3.48 14.90 -6.40
N SER A 8 3.06 16.06 -5.90
CA SER A 8 2.14 16.99 -6.59
C SER A 8 2.62 18.43 -6.66
N THR A 9 3.55 18.83 -5.79
CA THR A 9 4.18 20.16 -5.85
C THR A 9 5.50 20.10 -6.60
N ASP A 10 5.94 21.22 -7.19
CA ASP A 10 7.23 21.30 -7.88
C ASP A 10 8.40 20.83 -7.02
N ASN A 11 8.41 21.19 -5.74
CA ASN A 11 9.44 20.75 -4.80
C ASN A 11 9.42 19.21 -4.61
N GLN A 12 8.23 18.59 -4.51
CA GLN A 12 8.10 17.16 -4.38
C GLN A 12 8.50 16.44 -5.67
N LEU A 13 8.08 16.95 -6.83
CA LEU A 13 8.45 16.42 -8.14
C LEU A 13 9.96 16.53 -8.38
N ASN A 14 10.57 17.67 -8.06
CA ASN A 14 12.03 17.85 -8.18
C ASN A 14 12.78 16.86 -7.29
N LYS A 15 12.35 16.64 -6.04
CA LYS A 15 12.93 15.62 -5.16
C LYS A 15 12.73 14.21 -5.70
N TYR A 16 11.56 13.91 -6.26
CA TYR A 16 11.24 12.63 -6.86
C TYR A 16 12.16 12.33 -8.05
N TYR A 17 12.28 13.25 -9.01
CA TYR A 17 13.11 13.06 -10.20
C TYR A 17 14.59 13.04 -9.84
N HIS A 18 15.06 13.92 -8.95
CA HIS A 18 16.44 13.88 -8.50
C HIS A 18 16.80 12.54 -7.83
N PHE A 19 15.92 12.01 -6.95
CA PHE A 19 16.12 10.69 -6.36
C PHE A 19 16.10 9.57 -7.41
N ARG A 20 15.21 9.66 -8.41
CA ARG A 20 15.14 8.73 -9.53
C ARG A 20 16.45 8.72 -10.32
N TRP A 21 16.99 9.90 -10.62
CA TRP A 21 18.30 10.03 -11.26
C TRP A 21 19.41 9.41 -10.40
N GLN A 22 19.52 9.79 -9.15
CA GLN A 22 20.54 9.28 -8.23
C GLN A 22 20.56 7.75 -8.13
N MET A 23 19.38 7.14 -8.13
CA MET A 23 19.27 5.69 -7.93
C MET A 23 19.41 4.88 -9.22
N LEU A 24 19.03 5.43 -10.36
CA LEU A 24 18.84 4.67 -11.60
C LEU A 24 19.68 5.16 -12.79
N ARG A 25 20.33 6.32 -12.69
CA ARG A 25 21.09 6.94 -13.78
C ARG A 25 22.53 7.30 -13.38
N GLU A 26 22.70 7.98 -12.26
CA GLU A 26 23.99 8.38 -11.71
C GLU A 26 25.00 7.21 -11.62
N PRO A 27 24.63 5.99 -11.14
CA PRO A 27 25.55 4.85 -11.10
C PRO A 27 26.07 4.40 -12.48
N TRP A 28 25.41 4.83 -13.54
CA TRP A 28 25.78 4.56 -14.94
C TRP A 28 26.38 5.79 -15.63
N HIS A 29 26.74 6.83 -14.87
CA HIS A 29 27.29 8.10 -15.38
C HIS A 29 26.42 8.80 -16.43
N LEU A 30 25.08 8.59 -16.38
CA LEU A 30 24.14 9.24 -17.27
C LEU A 30 23.78 10.64 -16.75
N PRO A 31 23.59 11.63 -17.65
CA PRO A 31 23.33 13.02 -17.26
C PRO A 31 21.98 13.19 -16.56
N ILE A 32 21.85 14.26 -15.77
CA ILE A 32 20.55 14.71 -15.22
C ILE A 32 19.63 15.03 -16.39
N GLY A 33 18.36 14.63 -16.26
CA GLY A 33 17.34 14.69 -17.32
C GLY A 33 17.11 13.33 -17.99
N SER A 34 18.10 12.42 -17.99
CA SER A 34 17.96 11.07 -18.55
C SER A 34 17.01 10.15 -17.76
N GLU A 35 16.63 10.57 -16.57
CA GLU A 35 15.66 9.85 -15.74
C GLU A 35 14.22 10.08 -16.17
N ARG A 36 13.93 11.04 -17.04
CA ARG A 36 12.60 11.41 -17.51
C ARG A 36 12.31 10.81 -18.88
N ASP A 37 11.04 10.61 -19.18
CA ASP A 37 10.55 10.25 -20.51
C ASP A 37 9.21 10.95 -20.82
N GLU A 38 8.73 10.81 -22.05
CA GLU A 38 7.50 11.41 -22.56
C GLU A 38 6.23 10.97 -21.82
N TYR A 39 6.28 9.84 -21.12
CA TYR A 39 5.13 9.30 -20.37
C TYR A 39 5.01 9.86 -18.96
N ASP A 40 5.98 10.62 -18.47
CA ASP A 40 5.97 11.08 -17.07
C ASP A 40 4.76 11.98 -16.76
N GLY A 41 4.34 12.82 -17.69
CA GLY A 41 3.17 13.70 -17.54
C GLY A 41 1.83 12.97 -17.51
N MET A 42 1.77 11.73 -18.02
CA MET A 42 0.57 10.90 -18.09
C MET A 42 0.61 9.73 -17.09
N SER A 43 1.60 9.72 -16.21
CA SER A 43 1.86 8.61 -15.29
C SER A 43 1.48 8.94 -13.86
N HIS A 44 1.15 7.91 -13.12
CA HIS A 44 0.97 8.00 -11.67
C HIS A 44 2.30 7.76 -10.96
N HIS A 45 2.70 8.70 -10.11
CA HIS A 45 3.92 8.63 -9.33
C HIS A 45 3.60 8.30 -7.87
N ARG A 46 4.39 7.44 -7.25
CA ARG A 46 4.34 7.18 -5.80
C ARG A 46 5.73 7.35 -5.20
N MET A 47 5.77 7.98 -4.03
CA MET A 47 7.01 8.24 -3.32
C MET A 47 6.82 7.99 -1.82
N ILE A 48 7.74 7.26 -1.21
CA ILE A 48 7.85 7.19 0.25
C ILE A 48 8.91 8.19 0.69
N VAL A 49 8.55 9.02 1.66
CA VAL A 49 9.46 10.01 2.26
C VAL A 49 9.70 9.69 3.73
N ASP A 50 10.87 10.08 4.25
CA ASP A 50 11.19 10.02 5.67
C ASP A 50 10.61 11.22 6.45
N GLY A 51 10.81 11.26 7.78
CA GLY A 51 10.33 12.34 8.65
C GLY A 51 10.90 13.73 8.33
N ARG A 52 11.89 13.83 7.45
CA ARG A 52 12.46 15.09 6.94
C ARG A 52 12.04 15.35 5.47
N ASN A 53 10.99 14.68 4.99
CA ASN A 53 10.50 14.76 3.61
C ASN A 53 11.56 14.44 2.54
N ARG A 54 12.51 13.54 2.85
CA ARG A 54 13.49 13.04 1.88
C ARG A 54 13.00 11.74 1.26
N PRO A 55 13.09 11.55 -0.07
CA PRO A 55 12.70 10.31 -0.73
C PRO A 55 13.51 9.11 -0.21
N ILE A 56 12.83 7.99 0.00
CA ILE A 56 13.43 6.70 0.37
C ILE A 56 13.03 5.57 -0.56
N ALA A 57 11.89 5.68 -1.23
CA ALA A 57 11.47 4.77 -2.28
C ALA A 57 10.55 5.49 -3.27
N ILE A 58 10.60 5.09 -4.53
CA ILE A 58 9.77 5.64 -5.61
C ILE A 58 9.32 4.55 -6.55
N GLY A 59 8.29 4.85 -7.35
CA GLY A 59 7.85 4.06 -8.48
C GLY A 59 6.87 4.83 -9.35
N ARG A 60 6.75 4.40 -10.60
CA ARG A 60 5.86 4.97 -11.60
C ARG A 60 4.97 3.88 -12.21
N LEU A 61 3.70 4.24 -12.41
CA LEU A 61 2.72 3.47 -13.18
C LEU A 61 2.27 4.31 -14.37
N TYR A 62 2.33 3.73 -15.56
CA TYR A 62 1.69 4.24 -16.78
C TYR A 62 0.63 3.25 -17.23
N ILE A 63 -0.58 3.73 -17.55
CA ILE A 63 -1.64 2.90 -18.11
C ILE A 63 -1.57 3.01 -19.63
N THR A 64 -1.30 1.88 -20.29
CA THR A 64 -1.25 1.84 -21.75
C THR A 64 -2.65 1.87 -22.37
N PRO A 65 -2.79 2.24 -23.66
CA PRO A 65 -4.08 2.18 -24.36
C PRO A 65 -4.73 0.78 -24.32
N ASP A 66 -3.94 -0.29 -24.21
CA ASP A 66 -4.41 -1.68 -24.11
C ASP A 66 -4.82 -2.09 -22.69
N CYS A 67 -5.00 -1.12 -21.79
CA CYS A 67 -5.33 -1.35 -20.38
C CYS A 67 -4.29 -2.24 -19.65
N GLU A 68 -3.01 -2.05 -19.93
CA GLU A 68 -1.92 -2.63 -19.14
C GLU A 68 -1.31 -1.56 -18.21
N GLY A 69 -1.08 -1.93 -16.96
CA GLY A 69 -0.34 -1.11 -16.00
C GLY A 69 1.17 -1.33 -16.13
N GLN A 70 1.89 -0.43 -16.77
CA GLN A 70 3.34 -0.51 -16.92
C GLN A 70 4.06 0.07 -15.71
N ILE A 71 4.71 -0.78 -14.91
CA ILE A 71 5.53 -0.37 -13.77
C ILE A 71 6.95 -0.04 -14.24
N ARG A 72 7.42 1.16 -13.90
CA ARG A 72 8.77 1.62 -14.23
C ARG A 72 9.41 2.41 -13.07
N TYR A 73 10.71 2.57 -13.15
CA TYR A 73 11.50 3.43 -12.26
C TYR A 73 11.31 3.12 -10.77
N MET A 74 11.13 1.84 -10.44
CA MET A 74 11.14 1.39 -9.05
C MET A 74 12.54 1.55 -8.48
N ALA A 75 12.66 2.29 -7.39
CA ALA A 75 13.93 2.47 -6.69
C ALA A 75 13.71 2.58 -5.18
N VAL A 76 14.64 2.01 -4.42
CA VAL A 76 14.66 2.08 -2.95
C VAL A 76 16.08 2.44 -2.52
N LYS A 77 16.20 3.44 -1.64
CA LYS A 77 17.48 3.85 -1.03
C LYS A 77 18.19 2.63 -0.42
N SER A 78 19.48 2.44 -0.71
CA SER A 78 20.24 1.24 -0.32
C SER A 78 20.11 0.89 1.17
N SER A 79 20.19 1.89 2.05
CA SER A 79 20.05 1.72 3.51
C SER A 79 18.63 1.34 3.97
N ARG A 80 17.66 1.31 3.06
CA ARG A 80 16.25 0.99 3.32
C ARG A 80 15.74 -0.22 2.52
N ARG A 81 16.63 -0.90 1.80
CA ARG A 81 16.30 -2.17 1.12
C ARG A 81 15.96 -3.26 2.16
N ASN A 82 15.21 -4.26 1.70
CA ASN A 82 14.74 -5.40 2.52
C ASN A 82 13.88 -5.02 3.74
N LYS A 83 13.32 -3.79 3.75
CA LYS A 83 12.41 -3.29 4.80
C LYS A 83 10.98 -3.06 4.30
N GLY A 84 10.58 -3.74 3.23
CA GLY A 84 9.22 -3.66 2.67
C GLY A 84 8.91 -2.37 1.88
N MET A 85 9.83 -1.38 1.81
CA MET A 85 9.53 -0.08 1.17
C MET A 85 9.20 -0.22 -0.32
N GLY A 86 9.90 -1.08 -1.06
CA GLY A 86 9.60 -1.35 -2.46
C GLY A 86 8.23 -1.99 -2.65
N SER A 87 7.87 -2.96 -1.80
CA SER A 87 6.56 -3.61 -1.85
C SER A 87 5.43 -2.61 -1.54
N LEU A 88 5.61 -1.69 -0.59
CA LEU A 88 4.61 -0.65 -0.29
C LEU A 88 4.36 0.27 -1.49
N VAL A 89 5.42 0.70 -2.19
CA VAL A 89 5.27 1.50 -3.43
C VAL A 89 4.55 0.67 -4.50
N LEU A 90 4.98 -0.58 -4.71
CA LEU A 90 4.41 -1.45 -5.73
C LEU A 90 2.92 -1.73 -5.50
N VAL A 91 2.52 -2.00 -4.26
CA VAL A 91 1.11 -2.23 -3.88
C VAL A 91 0.25 -0.97 -4.11
N ALA A 92 0.80 0.21 -3.82
CA ALA A 92 0.10 1.46 -4.09
C ALA A 92 -0.10 1.69 -5.60
N LEU A 93 0.89 1.37 -6.42
CA LEU A 93 0.79 1.44 -7.89
C LEU A 93 -0.19 0.37 -8.42
N GLU A 94 -0.17 -0.84 -7.87
CA GLU A 94 -1.12 -1.90 -8.21
C GLU A 94 -2.57 -1.50 -7.90
N SER A 95 -2.81 -0.89 -6.74
CA SER A 95 -4.14 -0.38 -6.38
C SER A 95 -4.63 0.66 -7.39
N LEU A 96 -3.78 1.59 -7.79
CA LEU A 96 -4.09 2.56 -8.84
C LEU A 96 -4.38 1.89 -10.18
N ALA A 97 -3.55 0.92 -10.58
CA ALA A 97 -3.77 0.20 -11.84
C ALA A 97 -5.15 -0.47 -11.88
N ARG A 98 -5.59 -1.06 -10.74
CA ARG A 98 -6.94 -1.64 -10.63
C ARG A 98 -8.03 -0.58 -10.72
N GLN A 99 -7.85 0.59 -10.09
CA GLN A 99 -8.79 1.71 -10.17
C GLN A 99 -8.94 2.25 -11.59
N GLU A 100 -7.84 2.28 -12.34
CA GLU A 100 -7.81 2.68 -13.75
C GLU A 100 -8.25 1.55 -14.72
N GLY A 101 -8.68 0.40 -14.18
CA GLY A 101 -9.20 -0.71 -14.99
C GLY A 101 -8.14 -1.54 -15.72
N ALA A 102 -6.89 -1.48 -15.29
CA ALA A 102 -5.84 -2.30 -15.87
C ALA A 102 -6.09 -3.79 -15.60
N LYS A 103 -5.93 -4.61 -16.63
CA LYS A 103 -6.13 -6.07 -16.58
C LYS A 103 -4.90 -6.84 -16.08
N ARG A 104 -3.74 -6.23 -16.16
CA ARG A 104 -2.46 -6.80 -15.71
C ARG A 104 -1.42 -5.70 -15.46
N LEU A 105 -0.44 -6.00 -14.63
CA LEU A 105 0.78 -5.23 -14.50
C LEU A 105 1.88 -5.86 -15.33
N VAL A 106 2.70 -5.03 -15.95
CA VAL A 106 3.89 -5.44 -16.68
C VAL A 106 5.09 -4.61 -16.24
N CYS A 107 6.27 -5.22 -16.19
CA CYS A 107 7.51 -4.49 -15.99
C CYS A 107 8.68 -5.22 -16.65
N SER A 108 9.76 -4.48 -16.90
CA SER A 108 11.06 -5.02 -17.33
C SER A 108 11.98 -4.98 -16.10
N ALA A 109 12.09 -6.09 -15.41
CA ALA A 109 12.88 -6.22 -14.19
C ALA A 109 14.34 -6.47 -14.53
N ARG A 110 15.24 -5.76 -13.86
CA ARG A 110 16.68 -6.11 -13.87
C ARG A 110 16.87 -7.46 -13.20
N GLU A 111 17.91 -8.19 -13.59
CA GLU A 111 18.20 -9.52 -13.07
C GLU A 111 18.23 -9.57 -11.53
N ASP A 112 18.84 -8.56 -10.89
CA ASP A 112 18.92 -8.40 -9.43
C ASP A 112 17.58 -8.08 -8.75
N ALA A 113 16.55 -7.69 -9.51
CA ALA A 113 15.22 -7.36 -9.02
C ALA A 113 14.16 -8.45 -9.29
N ILE A 114 14.48 -9.50 -10.03
CA ILE A 114 13.51 -10.54 -10.40
C ILE A 114 12.86 -11.15 -9.15
N ALA A 115 13.65 -11.57 -8.17
CA ALA A 115 13.14 -12.17 -6.94
C ALA A 115 12.21 -11.24 -6.14
N PHE A 116 12.44 -9.91 -6.22
CA PHE A 116 11.54 -8.93 -5.61
C PHE A 116 10.16 -8.96 -6.29
N TYR A 117 10.11 -9.00 -7.63
CA TYR A 117 8.84 -9.03 -8.35
C TYR A 117 8.12 -10.36 -8.16
N GLU A 118 8.83 -11.49 -8.19
CA GLU A 118 8.25 -12.82 -7.92
C GLU A 118 7.60 -12.88 -6.53
N LYS A 119 8.29 -12.39 -5.50
CA LYS A 119 7.73 -12.27 -4.14
C LYS A 119 6.46 -11.42 -4.08
N ASN A 120 6.27 -10.48 -5.01
CA ASN A 120 5.08 -9.65 -5.12
C ASN A 120 4.05 -10.18 -6.13
N GLY A 121 4.17 -11.44 -6.56
CA GLY A 121 3.18 -12.15 -7.38
C GLY A 121 3.31 -11.88 -8.88
N PHE A 122 4.48 -11.45 -9.36
CA PHE A 122 4.78 -11.40 -10.78
C PHE A 122 5.38 -12.71 -11.26
N GLU A 123 5.07 -13.05 -12.49
CA GLU A 123 5.60 -14.20 -13.21
C GLU A 123 6.53 -13.75 -14.34
N ARG A 124 7.54 -14.57 -14.64
CA ARG A 124 8.44 -14.32 -15.78
C ARG A 124 7.71 -14.58 -17.09
N ARG A 125 7.96 -13.73 -18.08
CA ARG A 125 7.46 -13.91 -19.43
C ARG A 125 8.59 -13.81 -20.44
N GLY A 126 8.75 -14.84 -21.28
CA GLY A 126 9.84 -14.91 -22.24
C GLY A 126 11.22 -15.15 -21.61
N SER A 127 12.26 -15.03 -22.43
CA SER A 127 13.65 -15.18 -22.01
C SER A 127 14.25 -13.87 -21.47
N LEU A 128 15.34 -13.97 -20.74
CA LEU A 128 16.17 -12.81 -20.35
C LEU A 128 16.71 -12.14 -21.62
N ASN A 129 16.46 -10.84 -21.77
CA ASN A 129 16.86 -10.06 -22.94
C ASN A 129 18.04 -9.12 -22.62
N ASP A 130 19.03 -9.14 -23.51
CA ASP A 130 20.20 -8.23 -23.45
C ASP A 130 19.99 -6.92 -24.26
N GLU A 131 18.82 -6.71 -24.84
CA GLU A 131 18.53 -5.67 -25.85
C GLU A 131 18.61 -4.21 -25.36
N ARG A 132 18.85 -3.97 -24.06
CA ARG A 132 18.86 -2.61 -23.49
C ARG A 132 20.18 -2.20 -22.84
N GLY A 133 21.30 -2.76 -23.31
CA GLY A 133 22.63 -2.47 -22.78
C GLY A 133 23.19 -3.57 -21.85
N PRO A 134 24.23 -3.28 -21.05
CA PRO A 134 24.99 -4.29 -20.30
C PRO A 134 24.21 -4.96 -19.16
N VAL A 135 22.97 -4.53 -18.90
CA VAL A 135 22.11 -5.07 -17.82
C VAL A 135 21.02 -5.92 -18.41
N ARG A 136 20.99 -7.20 -18.05
CA ARG A 136 19.94 -8.12 -18.44
C ARG A 136 18.62 -7.77 -17.79
N HIS A 137 17.54 -7.86 -18.57
CA HIS A 137 16.19 -7.58 -18.13
C HIS A 137 15.27 -8.77 -18.41
N GLN A 138 14.39 -9.05 -17.46
CA GLN A 138 13.32 -10.04 -17.57
C GLN A 138 11.99 -9.33 -17.68
N GLN A 139 11.20 -9.68 -18.67
CA GLN A 139 9.79 -9.28 -18.70
C GLN A 139 9.04 -10.01 -17.60
N MET A 140 8.32 -9.23 -16.77
CA MET A 140 7.53 -9.74 -15.67
C MET A 140 6.07 -9.29 -15.83
N VAL A 141 5.15 -10.17 -15.55
CA VAL A 141 3.69 -9.92 -15.69
C VAL A 141 2.99 -10.38 -14.42
N LYS A 142 1.99 -9.59 -14.00
CA LYS A 142 1.07 -9.95 -12.93
C LYS A 142 -0.35 -9.70 -13.40
N PRO A 143 -1.21 -10.73 -13.54
CA PRO A 143 -2.64 -10.53 -13.78
C PRO A 143 -3.28 -9.75 -12.62
N LEU A 144 -4.27 -8.93 -12.92
CA LEU A 144 -5.03 -8.17 -11.95
C LEU A 144 -6.48 -8.64 -11.96
N ASP A 145 -6.96 -9.11 -10.81
CA ASP A 145 -8.38 -9.36 -10.62
C ASP A 145 -9.15 -8.03 -10.44
N PRO A 146 -10.45 -7.99 -10.74
CA PRO A 146 -11.29 -6.84 -10.45
C PRO A 146 -11.17 -6.42 -8.98
N MET A 147 -11.31 -5.12 -8.70
CA MET A 147 -11.03 -4.54 -7.38
C MET A 147 -11.97 -4.99 -6.26
N ALA A 148 -13.16 -5.47 -6.59
CA ALA A 148 -14.13 -5.95 -5.61
C ALA A 148 -13.64 -7.23 -4.94
N ASN A 149 -13.58 -7.21 -3.60
CA ASN A 149 -13.26 -8.37 -2.74
C ASN A 149 -11.83 -8.95 -2.89
N VAL A 150 -10.84 -8.15 -3.26
CA VAL A 150 -9.45 -8.60 -3.29
C VAL A 150 -8.93 -8.82 -1.87
N ILE A 151 -8.57 -10.07 -1.55
CA ILE A 151 -7.90 -10.41 -0.30
C ILE A 151 -6.52 -11.00 -0.61
N ARG A 152 -5.50 -10.15 -0.54
CA ARG A 152 -4.11 -10.50 -0.90
C ARG A 152 -3.48 -11.58 -0.02
N LYS A 153 -3.88 -11.64 1.24
CA LYS A 153 -3.37 -12.56 2.27
C LYS A 153 -4.54 -13.19 3.03
N PRO A 154 -5.28 -14.11 2.40
CA PRO A 154 -6.49 -14.67 3.00
C PRO A 154 -6.23 -15.26 4.39
N GLU A 155 -5.13 -15.99 4.55
CA GLU A 155 -4.72 -16.61 5.80
C GLU A 155 -4.50 -15.60 6.94
N TRP A 156 -3.95 -14.43 6.64
CA TRP A 156 -3.77 -13.36 7.63
C TRP A 156 -5.09 -12.67 7.98
N CYS A 157 -5.94 -12.47 7.00
CA CYS A 157 -7.26 -11.89 7.23
C CYS A 157 -8.14 -12.82 8.07
N THR A 158 -8.06 -14.13 7.84
CA THR A 158 -8.75 -15.15 8.65
C THR A 158 -8.21 -15.13 10.08
N GLU A 159 -6.91 -15.20 10.28
CA GLU A 159 -6.29 -15.12 11.61
C GLU A 159 -6.67 -13.83 12.35
N LEU A 160 -6.72 -12.70 11.64
CA LEU A 160 -7.13 -11.42 12.20
C LEU A 160 -8.57 -11.47 12.71
N GLN A 161 -9.50 -12.03 11.93
CA GLN A 161 -10.90 -12.17 12.33
C GLN A 161 -11.08 -13.13 13.50
N GLU A 162 -10.40 -14.26 13.51
CA GLU A 162 -10.39 -15.22 14.60
C GLU A 162 -9.85 -14.58 15.89
N ARG A 163 -8.77 -13.80 15.77
CA ARG A 163 -8.22 -13.03 16.89
C ARG A 163 -9.22 -12.03 17.47
N TRP A 164 -9.96 -11.33 16.61
CA TRP A 164 -11.03 -10.42 17.07
C TRP A 164 -12.16 -11.20 17.74
N ALA A 165 -12.65 -12.26 17.12
CA ALA A 165 -13.73 -13.08 17.70
C ALA A 165 -13.35 -13.60 19.10
N THR A 166 -12.12 -14.06 19.28
CA THR A 166 -11.64 -14.65 20.55
C THR A 166 -11.38 -13.58 21.62
N HIS A 167 -10.72 -12.46 21.27
CA HIS A 167 -10.26 -11.49 22.26
C HIS A 167 -11.12 -10.22 22.34
N ILE A 168 -11.97 -9.98 21.35
CA ILE A 168 -12.88 -8.84 21.25
C ILE A 168 -14.27 -9.34 20.82
N PRO A 169 -15.00 -10.08 21.68
CA PRO A 169 -16.24 -10.77 21.29
C PRO A 169 -17.34 -9.86 20.72
N ILE A 170 -17.29 -8.55 21.00
CA ILE A 170 -18.21 -7.58 20.42
C ILE A 170 -18.08 -7.52 18.89
N SER A 171 -16.91 -7.80 18.32
CA SER A 171 -16.69 -7.80 16.87
C SER A 171 -17.60 -8.81 16.14
N GLU A 172 -17.75 -9.99 16.73
CA GLU A 172 -18.61 -11.05 16.20
C GLU A 172 -20.11 -10.68 16.32
N LYS A 173 -20.51 -10.15 17.49
CA LYS A 173 -21.90 -9.70 17.71
C LYS A 173 -22.29 -8.55 16.79
N MET A 174 -21.37 -7.70 16.44
CA MET A 174 -21.56 -6.62 15.46
C MET A 174 -21.55 -7.12 14.01
N GLY A 175 -21.18 -8.37 13.76
CA GLY A 175 -21.01 -8.93 12.42
C GLY A 175 -19.88 -8.28 11.62
N ILE A 176 -18.77 -7.90 12.30
CA ILE A 176 -17.61 -7.28 11.63
C ILE A 176 -16.86 -8.32 10.84
N LYS A 177 -16.62 -8.02 9.55
CA LYS A 177 -15.88 -8.88 8.62
C LYS A 177 -14.87 -8.08 7.83
N VAL A 178 -13.73 -8.67 7.56
CA VAL A 178 -12.78 -8.16 6.56
C VAL A 178 -13.37 -8.41 5.18
N THR A 179 -13.54 -7.35 4.41
CA THR A 179 -14.13 -7.42 3.06
C THR A 179 -13.07 -7.22 1.98
N GLN A 180 -11.99 -6.50 2.29
CA GLN A 180 -10.92 -6.26 1.32
C GLN A 180 -9.57 -6.07 2.03
N TYR A 181 -8.51 -6.65 1.43
CA TYR A 181 -7.13 -6.34 1.73
C TYR A 181 -6.28 -6.45 0.47
N THR A 182 -5.86 -5.32 -0.07
CA THR A 182 -5.03 -5.25 -1.29
C THR A 182 -3.53 -5.13 -0.98
N GLY A 183 -3.18 -4.98 0.31
CA GLY A 183 -1.86 -4.56 0.77
C GLY A 183 -1.67 -3.04 0.75
N TYR A 184 -2.47 -2.31 -0.04
CA TYR A 184 -2.56 -0.85 -0.02
C TYR A 184 -3.78 -0.38 0.78
N GLN A 185 -4.93 -0.99 0.55
CA GLN A 185 -6.19 -0.69 1.20
C GLN A 185 -6.64 -1.86 2.08
N PHE A 186 -7.24 -1.55 3.19
CA PHE A 186 -7.88 -2.50 4.08
C PHE A 186 -9.30 -2.01 4.40
N GLU A 187 -10.28 -2.90 4.29
CA GLU A 187 -11.69 -2.59 4.48
C GLU A 187 -12.37 -3.65 5.34
N CYS A 188 -13.24 -3.18 6.22
CA CYS A 188 -14.14 -4.01 7.01
C CYS A 188 -15.58 -3.54 6.85
N SER A 189 -16.51 -4.48 6.90
CA SER A 189 -17.94 -4.20 7.00
C SER A 189 -18.49 -4.63 8.34
N ALA A 190 -19.66 -4.11 8.71
CA ALA A 190 -20.49 -4.66 9.78
C ALA A 190 -21.94 -4.79 9.30
N GLN A 191 -22.74 -5.60 10.01
CA GLN A 191 -24.17 -5.66 9.77
C GLN A 191 -24.85 -4.46 10.41
N LEU A 192 -25.81 -3.82 9.73
CA LEU A 192 -26.54 -2.70 10.30
C LEU A 192 -27.46 -3.16 11.43
N ASN A 193 -28.19 -4.24 11.21
CA ASN A 193 -29.30 -4.64 12.09
C ASN A 193 -28.92 -4.82 13.59
N PRO A 194 -27.84 -5.56 13.95
CA PRO A 194 -27.45 -5.68 15.37
C PRO A 194 -26.80 -4.40 15.94
N ASN A 195 -26.63 -3.37 15.11
CA ASN A 195 -25.93 -2.14 15.45
C ASN A 195 -26.82 -0.89 15.35
N LEU A 196 -28.15 -1.06 15.38
CA LEU A 196 -29.10 0.03 15.28
C LEU A 196 -29.17 0.84 16.59
N ASN A 197 -29.45 2.12 16.45
CA ASN A 197 -29.89 3.00 17.51
C ASN A 197 -31.42 3.18 17.48
N PRO A 198 -32.03 3.90 18.44
CA PRO A 198 -33.50 4.13 18.47
C PRO A 198 -34.06 4.84 17.22
N HIS A 199 -33.22 5.47 16.41
CA HIS A 199 -33.63 6.14 15.16
C HIS A 199 -33.51 5.25 13.94
N ASN A 200 -33.28 3.93 14.10
CA ASN A 200 -33.07 2.97 13.02
C ASN A 200 -31.85 3.30 12.13
N THR A 201 -30.85 3.95 12.70
CA THR A 201 -29.58 4.22 12.02
C THR A 201 -28.43 3.59 12.81
N LEU A 202 -27.24 3.52 12.23
CA LEU A 202 -26.07 2.96 12.88
C LEU A 202 -25.78 3.68 14.22
N PHE A 203 -25.64 2.90 15.29
CA PHE A 203 -25.24 3.43 16.59
C PHE A 203 -23.80 3.99 16.54
N ALA A 204 -23.62 5.19 17.11
CA ALA A 204 -22.33 5.88 17.09
C ALA A 204 -21.19 5.06 17.70
N GLY A 205 -21.46 4.32 18.79
CA GLY A 205 -20.49 3.40 19.40
C GLY A 205 -20.08 2.27 18.48
N SER A 206 -21.01 1.72 17.72
CA SER A 206 -20.73 0.67 16.73
C SER A 206 -19.89 1.22 15.57
N ALA A 207 -20.19 2.43 15.09
CA ALA A 207 -19.35 3.10 14.08
C ALA A 207 -17.92 3.30 14.58
N PHE A 208 -17.76 3.75 15.82
CA PHE A 208 -16.45 3.92 16.46
C PHE A 208 -15.68 2.60 16.57
N THR A 209 -16.36 1.53 16.99
CA THR A 209 -15.75 0.20 17.13
C THR A 209 -15.30 -0.35 15.77
N LEU A 210 -16.15 -0.25 14.73
CA LEU A 210 -15.80 -0.68 13.37
C LEU A 210 -14.56 0.09 12.85
N ALA A 211 -14.54 1.40 12.98
CA ALA A 211 -13.40 2.22 12.55
C ALA A 211 -12.12 1.88 13.35
N THR A 212 -12.24 1.69 14.68
CA THR A 212 -11.10 1.31 15.52
C THR A 212 -10.51 -0.04 15.12
N LEU A 213 -11.35 -1.06 14.90
CA LEU A 213 -10.89 -2.39 14.48
C LEU A 213 -10.29 -2.36 13.08
N THR A 214 -10.84 -1.55 12.16
CA THR A 214 -10.25 -1.36 10.83
C THR A 214 -8.86 -0.74 10.92
N GLY A 215 -8.69 0.33 11.70
CA GLY A 215 -7.36 0.95 11.92
C GLY A 215 -6.36 0.02 12.60
N TRP A 216 -6.82 -0.73 13.63
CA TRP A 216 -6.01 -1.72 14.34
C TRP A 216 -5.60 -2.87 13.42
N GLY A 217 -6.55 -3.39 12.63
CA GLY A 217 -6.29 -4.48 11.66
C GLY A 217 -5.26 -4.09 10.60
N MET A 218 -5.37 -2.88 10.06
CA MET A 218 -4.36 -2.37 9.12
C MET A 218 -2.97 -2.26 9.76
N ALA A 219 -2.88 -1.78 11.00
CA ALA A 219 -1.61 -1.72 11.73
C ALA A 219 -1.00 -3.12 11.92
N TRP A 220 -1.83 -4.11 12.29
CA TRP A 220 -1.42 -5.49 12.48
C TRP A 220 -0.91 -6.12 11.17
N LEU A 221 -1.64 -5.93 10.06
CA LEU A 221 -1.23 -6.41 8.73
C LEU A 221 0.09 -5.76 8.28
N LEU A 222 0.27 -4.45 8.51
CA LEU A 222 1.52 -3.76 8.20
C LEU A 222 2.71 -4.27 9.01
N MET A 223 2.50 -4.62 10.27
CA MET A 223 3.56 -5.23 11.09
C MET A 223 3.95 -6.59 10.52
N ARG A 224 3.00 -7.41 10.10
CA ARG A 224 3.27 -8.72 9.47
C ARG A 224 3.98 -8.59 8.12
N GLU A 225 3.57 -7.66 7.27
CA GLU A 225 4.26 -7.39 5.99
C GLU A 225 5.74 -7.03 6.18
N ARG A 226 6.10 -6.53 7.36
CA ARG A 226 7.47 -6.11 7.71
C ARG A 226 8.18 -7.05 8.66
N SER A 227 7.56 -8.18 9.01
CA SER A 227 8.09 -9.10 10.03
C SER A 227 8.42 -8.40 11.35
N LEU A 228 7.56 -7.47 11.79
CA LEU A 228 7.66 -6.76 13.06
C LEU A 228 6.74 -7.38 14.09
N ASN A 229 7.21 -7.45 15.33
CA ASN A 229 6.46 -7.94 16.48
C ASN A 229 6.18 -6.80 17.47
N GLY A 230 5.04 -6.89 18.16
CA GLY A 230 4.65 -5.93 19.20
C GLY A 230 3.14 -5.94 19.45
N ASP A 231 2.74 -5.36 20.57
CA ASP A 231 1.35 -5.19 20.93
C ASP A 231 0.84 -3.84 20.41
N ILE A 232 -0.38 -3.86 19.88
CA ILE A 232 -1.04 -2.67 19.32
C ILE A 232 -2.04 -2.17 20.36
N VAL A 233 -1.84 -0.93 20.81
CA VAL A 233 -2.70 -0.25 21.79
C VAL A 233 -3.21 1.06 21.20
N LEU A 234 -4.52 1.29 21.28
CA LEU A 234 -5.12 2.58 20.93
C LEU A 234 -4.79 3.60 22.04
N VAL A 235 -4.11 4.68 21.66
CA VAL A 235 -3.72 5.75 22.60
C VAL A 235 -4.69 6.93 22.52
N ASP A 236 -5.14 7.26 21.30
CA ASP A 236 -6.02 8.39 21.03
C ASP A 236 -6.84 8.12 19.78
N SER A 237 -8.07 8.61 19.72
CA SER A 237 -8.95 8.49 18.57
C SER A 237 -9.93 9.66 18.50
N ARG A 238 -10.22 10.09 17.26
CA ARG A 238 -11.22 11.13 17.01
C ARG A 238 -12.10 10.71 15.86
N ILE A 239 -13.42 10.77 16.05
CA ILE A 239 -14.41 10.50 15.02
C ILE A 239 -15.33 11.71 14.81
N ARG A 240 -15.80 11.90 13.58
CA ARG A 240 -16.83 12.90 13.24
C ARG A 240 -17.97 12.20 12.53
N TYR A 241 -19.15 12.26 13.13
CA TYR A 241 -20.39 11.76 12.54
C TYR A 241 -21.03 12.86 11.69
N ARG A 242 -21.08 12.67 10.39
CA ARG A 242 -21.58 13.69 9.45
C ARG A 242 -23.03 13.44 9.02
N HIS A 243 -23.37 12.17 8.78
CA HIS A 243 -24.67 11.75 8.29
C HIS A 243 -25.10 10.44 8.98
N PRO A 244 -26.41 10.21 9.15
CA PRO A 244 -26.92 8.91 9.58
C PRO A 244 -26.55 7.82 8.57
N VAL A 245 -26.12 6.66 9.05
CA VAL A 245 -25.85 5.49 8.23
C VAL A 245 -27.04 4.54 8.32
N VAL A 246 -27.67 4.24 7.18
CA VAL A 246 -28.90 3.45 7.06
C VAL A 246 -28.72 2.13 6.29
N HIS A 247 -27.50 1.81 5.93
CA HIS A 247 -27.10 0.55 5.27
C HIS A 247 -25.95 -0.10 6.03
N ASN A 248 -25.59 -1.32 5.65
CA ASN A 248 -24.42 -1.98 6.22
C ASN A 248 -23.18 -1.07 6.10
N PRO A 249 -22.57 -0.67 7.23
CA PRO A 249 -21.44 0.24 7.20
C PRO A 249 -20.19 -0.43 6.66
N LEU A 250 -19.38 0.36 5.95
CA LEU A 250 -18.05 0.04 5.54
C LEU A 250 -17.08 1.03 6.20
N ALA A 251 -15.97 0.51 6.72
CA ALA A 251 -14.84 1.31 7.18
C ALA A 251 -13.59 0.88 6.43
N PHE A 252 -12.85 1.83 5.90
CA PHE A 252 -11.64 1.52 5.14
C PHE A 252 -10.51 2.49 5.47
N THR A 253 -9.29 2.02 5.29
CA THR A 253 -8.07 2.81 5.38
C THR A 253 -7.10 2.43 4.28
N SER A 254 -6.15 3.30 3.97
CA SER A 254 -5.13 3.08 2.96
C SER A 254 -3.76 3.56 3.43
N LEU A 255 -2.70 3.11 2.76
CA LEU A 255 -1.31 3.40 3.15
C LEU A 255 -0.98 4.90 3.18
N ASP A 256 -1.59 5.71 2.32
CA ASP A 256 -1.43 7.17 2.32
C ASP A 256 -2.18 7.87 3.46
N GLY A 257 -3.18 7.20 4.05
CA GLY A 257 -3.84 7.61 5.29
C GLY A 257 -3.03 7.31 6.56
N ILE A 258 -1.85 6.66 6.43
CA ILE A 258 -1.04 6.23 7.58
C ILE A 258 0.22 7.09 7.70
N SER A 259 0.49 7.53 8.91
CA SER A 259 1.74 8.22 9.25
C SER A 259 2.33 7.69 10.55
N GLY A 260 3.65 7.74 10.69
CA GLY A 260 4.35 7.24 11.88
C GLY A 260 5.58 6.40 11.53
N ASP A 261 6.19 5.75 12.52
CA ASP A 261 7.44 5.03 12.35
C ASP A 261 7.39 3.64 13.02
N LEU A 262 6.95 2.65 12.25
CA LEU A 262 6.96 1.25 12.68
C LEU A 262 8.37 0.64 12.73
N ASP A 263 9.36 1.19 12.01
CA ASP A 263 10.73 0.67 11.99
C ASP A 263 11.40 0.72 13.39
N ARG A 264 10.87 1.55 14.29
CA ARG A 264 11.32 1.61 15.68
C ARG A 264 11.13 0.29 16.43
N LEU A 265 10.11 -0.49 16.05
CA LEU A 265 9.85 -1.81 16.64
C LEU A 265 11.00 -2.79 16.37
N ALA A 266 11.63 -2.71 15.18
CA ALA A 266 12.78 -3.56 14.84
C ALA A 266 13.99 -3.33 15.77
N SER A 267 14.05 -2.20 16.47
CA SER A 267 15.08 -1.88 17.48
C SER A 267 14.58 -1.99 18.92
N GLY A 268 13.46 -2.69 19.17
CA GLY A 268 12.88 -2.88 20.50
C GLY A 268 12.27 -1.62 21.11
N ARG A 269 12.08 -0.54 20.33
CA ARG A 269 11.51 0.73 20.82
C ARG A 269 10.02 0.83 20.52
N LYS A 270 9.29 1.57 21.37
CA LYS A 270 7.88 1.89 21.11
C LYS A 270 7.73 2.68 19.80
N ALA A 271 6.75 2.31 18.99
CA ALA A 271 6.34 3.02 17.78
C ALA A 271 4.98 3.70 18.03
N ARG A 272 4.74 4.82 17.36
CA ARG A 272 3.43 5.47 17.28
C ARG A 272 3.10 5.70 15.82
N ILE A 273 1.91 5.28 15.42
CA ILE A 273 1.36 5.56 14.10
C ILE A 273 0.00 6.23 14.25
N VAL A 274 -0.38 7.00 13.24
CA VAL A 274 -1.74 7.54 13.07
C VAL A 274 -2.31 6.84 11.84
N VAL A 275 -3.54 6.34 11.96
CA VAL A 275 -4.28 5.68 10.89
C VAL A 275 -5.57 6.44 10.68
N ASN A 276 -5.79 6.97 9.48
CA ASN A 276 -7.06 7.57 9.08
C ASN A 276 -7.96 6.48 8.52
N VAL A 277 -9.16 6.39 9.05
CA VAL A 277 -10.19 5.43 8.64
C VAL A 277 -11.40 6.18 8.12
#